data_09692fc5375d6c9208434698c4c47bd5
#
_entry.id   09692fc5375d6c9208434698c4c47bd5
#
_cell.length_a   1.000
_cell.length_b   1.000
_cell.length_c   1.000
_cell.angle_alpha   90.00
_cell.angle_beta   90.00
_cell.angle_gamma   90.00
#
_symmetry.space_group_name_H-M   'P 1'
#
loop_
_entity.id
_entity.type
_entity.pdbx_description
1 polymer ?
#
loop_
_entity_poly.entity_id
_entity_poly.type
_entity_poly.pdbx_seq_one_letter_code
_entity_poly.pdbx_strand_id
1 'polypeptide(L)'
;RTGFQRYTFPKSDSSRILFDLENGSEYPYEVRWASISKVSDYEIEGFSTQSSYDEPTNLLNDYTVYFVARVDKPMKSFGTWVNGYVDTTSSICWGRHDIGAFMNFDTEEGEIIQLKTAISYVSIEQARKNLEVESGGFGWNFDAVRKYAVNEWRKILSTIEIEGGT
;
A
#
# COMPACT_ATOMS: atom_id res chain seq x y z
N ARG A 1 10.72 -3.82 0.04
CA ARG A 1 9.42 -4.35 -0.41
C ARG A 1 8.31 -3.96 0.55
N THR A 2 8.65 -3.17 1.60
CA THR A 2 7.70 -2.70 2.60
C THR A 2 7.65 -1.18 2.62
N GLY A 3 6.46 -0.64 2.90
CA GLY A 3 6.20 0.77 3.15
C GLY A 3 5.70 0.96 4.58
N PHE A 4 6.03 2.09 5.19
CA PHE A 4 5.52 2.48 6.48
C PHE A 4 5.10 3.95 6.42
N GLN A 5 3.83 4.22 6.61
CA GLN A 5 3.22 5.54 6.55
C GLN A 5 2.69 5.93 7.93
N ARG A 6 2.67 7.22 8.21
CA ARG A 6 2.11 7.81 9.42
C ARG A 6 1.26 9.01 9.04
N TYR A 7 -0.02 8.91 9.29
CA TYR A 7 -1.01 9.94 8.98
C TYR A 7 -1.48 10.62 10.26
N THR A 8 -1.62 11.93 10.22
CA THR A 8 -2.22 12.71 11.30
C THR A 8 -3.59 13.19 10.84
N PHE A 9 -4.61 12.88 11.62
CA PHE A 9 -5.99 13.18 11.29
C PHE A 9 -6.56 14.31 12.15
N PRO A 10 -7.49 15.10 11.62
CA PRO A 10 -8.34 15.96 12.44
C PRO A 10 -9.37 15.13 13.22
N LYS A 11 -10.11 15.77 14.12
CA LYS A 11 -11.27 15.13 14.74
C LYS A 11 -12.35 14.86 13.69
N SER A 12 -12.74 13.60 13.55
CA SER A 12 -13.76 13.17 12.57
C SER A 12 -14.33 11.81 12.95
N ASP A 13 -15.59 11.57 12.62
CA ASP A 13 -16.27 10.28 12.68
C ASP A 13 -16.15 9.46 11.39
N SER A 14 -15.45 10.00 10.39
CA SER A 14 -15.35 9.48 9.03
C SER A 14 -13.97 9.68 8.39
N SER A 15 -12.92 9.74 9.20
CA SER A 15 -11.53 9.71 8.71
C SER A 15 -11.29 8.46 7.88
N ARG A 16 -10.56 8.60 6.75
CA ARG A 16 -10.49 7.54 5.76
C ARG A 16 -9.09 7.34 5.20
N ILE A 17 -8.70 6.08 5.01
CA ILE A 17 -7.55 5.67 4.20
C ILE A 17 -8.09 4.94 2.97
N LEU A 18 -7.68 5.37 1.79
CA LEU A 18 -8.09 4.82 0.51
C LEU A 18 -6.97 3.94 -0.07
N PHE A 19 -7.38 2.84 -0.70
CA PHE A 19 -6.54 1.95 -1.49
C PHE A 19 -7.10 1.89 -2.90
N ASP A 20 -6.53 2.67 -3.79
CA ASP A 20 -6.87 2.70 -5.20
C ASP A 20 -5.93 1.76 -5.95
N LEU A 21 -6.49 0.75 -6.62
CA LEU A 21 -5.73 -0.25 -7.35
C LEU A 21 -5.57 0.09 -8.84
N GLU A 22 -6.15 1.21 -9.29
CA GLU A 22 -6.06 1.68 -10.67
C GLU A 22 -5.43 3.07 -10.80
N ASN A 23 -4.82 3.61 -9.74
CA ASN A 23 -4.21 4.94 -9.83
C ASN A 23 -3.06 4.95 -10.84
N GLY A 24 -3.30 5.58 -11.98
CA GLY A 24 -2.37 5.68 -13.11
C GLY A 24 -1.09 6.43 -12.77
N SER A 25 0.04 5.84 -13.10
CA SER A 25 1.32 6.53 -13.17
C SER A 25 1.53 7.18 -14.54
N GLU A 26 2.74 7.68 -14.82
CA GLU A 26 3.08 8.38 -16.07
C GLU A 26 2.97 7.52 -17.35
N TYR A 27 2.87 6.21 -17.21
CA TYR A 27 2.81 5.28 -18.33
C TYR A 27 1.41 4.72 -18.54
N PRO A 28 0.95 4.57 -19.80
CA PRO A 28 -0.30 3.89 -20.07
C PRO A 28 -0.21 2.43 -19.62
N TYR A 29 -1.07 2.06 -18.68
CA TYR A 29 -1.26 0.68 -18.26
C TYR A 29 -2.75 0.42 -18.06
N GLU A 30 -3.11 -0.83 -18.09
CA GLU A 30 -4.47 -1.31 -17.86
C GLU A 30 -4.48 -2.31 -16.72
N VAL A 31 -5.42 -2.17 -15.80
CA VAL A 31 -5.68 -3.21 -14.81
C VAL A 31 -6.46 -4.33 -15.47
N ARG A 32 -5.82 -5.46 -15.64
CA ARG A 32 -6.45 -6.66 -16.22
C ARG A 32 -7.40 -7.33 -15.25
N TRP A 33 -6.99 -7.38 -14.00
CA TRP A 33 -7.76 -7.96 -12.93
C TRP A 33 -7.18 -7.55 -11.58
N ALA A 34 -8.03 -7.17 -10.67
CA ALA A 34 -7.63 -6.83 -9.32
C ALA A 34 -8.64 -7.35 -8.30
N SER A 35 -8.16 -7.56 -7.08
CA SER A 35 -9.00 -7.91 -5.93
C SER A 35 -8.43 -7.30 -4.67
N ILE A 36 -9.31 -6.91 -3.76
CA ILE A 36 -8.97 -6.45 -2.43
C ILE A 36 -9.97 -7.00 -1.42
N SER A 37 -9.49 -7.48 -0.29
CA SER A 37 -10.30 -8.07 0.76
C SER A 37 -9.87 -7.63 2.15
N LYS A 38 -10.84 -7.51 3.04
CA LYS A 38 -10.65 -7.33 4.47
C LYS A 38 -10.37 -8.68 5.12
N VAL A 39 -9.21 -8.80 5.75
CA VAL A 39 -8.80 -10.00 6.52
C VAL A 39 -9.25 -9.90 7.98
N SER A 40 -9.11 -8.71 8.56
CA SER A 40 -9.49 -8.41 9.95
C SER A 40 -9.80 -6.91 10.09
N ASP A 41 -10.11 -6.45 11.30
CA ASP A 41 -10.25 -5.01 11.55
C ASP A 41 -8.94 -4.23 11.47
N TYR A 42 -7.82 -4.91 11.29
CA TYR A 42 -6.49 -4.31 11.20
C TYR A 42 -5.79 -4.59 9.87
N GLU A 43 -6.31 -5.47 9.03
CA GLU A 43 -5.58 -5.95 7.85
C GLU A 43 -6.48 -6.10 6.64
N ILE A 44 -5.95 -5.65 5.50
CA ILE A 44 -6.45 -5.96 4.17
C ILE A 44 -5.35 -6.60 3.32
N GLU A 45 -5.76 -7.34 2.31
CA GLU A 45 -4.88 -7.95 1.33
C GLU A 45 -5.48 -7.90 -0.07
N GLY A 46 -4.67 -8.12 -1.07
CA GLY A 46 -5.16 -8.15 -2.43
C GLY A 46 -4.07 -8.31 -3.47
N PHE A 47 -4.46 -8.11 -4.71
CA PHE A 47 -3.55 -8.07 -5.84
C PHE A 47 -4.09 -7.19 -6.96
N SER A 48 -3.19 -6.74 -7.81
CA SER A 48 -3.51 -6.10 -9.09
C SER A 48 -2.63 -6.69 -10.18
N THR A 49 -3.26 -7.26 -11.21
CA THR A 49 -2.59 -7.67 -12.43
C THR A 49 -2.68 -6.53 -13.42
N GLN A 50 -1.53 -6.01 -13.80
CA GLN A 50 -1.41 -4.86 -14.69
C GLN A 50 -0.75 -5.29 -15.99
N SER A 51 -1.16 -4.65 -17.08
CA SER A 51 -0.60 -4.83 -18.41
C SER A 51 -0.12 -3.49 -18.94
N SER A 52 1.11 -3.43 -19.39
CA SER A 52 1.62 -2.28 -20.16
C SER A 52 1.80 -2.68 -21.62
N TYR A 53 1.39 -1.79 -22.50
CA TYR A 53 1.59 -1.96 -23.93
C TYR A 53 2.92 -1.33 -24.34
N ASP A 54 3.80 -2.11 -24.96
CA ASP A 54 5.05 -1.64 -25.53
C ASP A 54 4.88 -1.44 -27.03
N GLU A 55 4.73 -0.18 -27.47
CA GLU A 55 4.51 0.15 -28.88
C GLU A 55 5.58 -0.38 -29.86
N PRO A 56 6.90 -0.35 -29.54
CA PRO A 56 7.89 -0.88 -30.48
C PRO A 56 7.78 -2.37 -30.75
N THR A 57 7.33 -3.14 -29.74
CA THR A 57 7.32 -4.61 -29.83
C THR A 57 5.93 -5.19 -30.01
N ASN A 58 4.87 -4.42 -29.80
CA ASN A 58 3.47 -4.87 -29.72
C ASN A 58 3.26 -5.99 -28.67
N LEU A 59 4.14 -6.08 -27.68
CA LEU A 59 4.04 -7.05 -26.59
C LEU A 59 3.31 -6.46 -25.40
N LEU A 60 2.43 -7.24 -24.83
CA LEU A 60 1.82 -6.96 -23.55
C LEU A 60 2.73 -7.53 -22.44
N ASN A 61 3.15 -6.67 -21.54
CA ASN A 61 3.92 -7.06 -20.37
C ASN A 61 2.97 -7.14 -19.17
N ASP A 62 2.48 -8.34 -18.90
CA ASP A 62 1.60 -8.58 -17.76
C ASP A 62 2.43 -8.89 -16.53
N TYR A 63 2.09 -8.24 -15.41
CA TYR A 63 2.66 -8.56 -14.11
C TYR A 63 1.60 -8.42 -13.01
N THR A 64 1.74 -9.21 -11.97
CA THR A 64 0.84 -9.15 -10.81
C THR A 64 1.60 -8.67 -9.60
N VAL A 65 1.07 -7.67 -8.93
CA VAL A 65 1.54 -7.20 -7.63
C VAL A 65 0.55 -7.65 -6.57
N TYR A 66 1.01 -8.46 -5.65
CA TYR A 66 0.28 -8.86 -4.45
C TYR A 66 0.65 -7.93 -3.32
N PHE A 67 -0.29 -7.63 -2.45
CA PHE A 67 -0.04 -6.76 -1.30
C PHE A 67 -0.75 -7.21 -0.04
N VAL A 68 -0.21 -6.79 1.09
CA VAL A 68 -0.82 -6.81 2.42
C VAL A 68 -0.64 -5.44 3.04
N ALA A 69 -1.68 -4.94 3.71
CA ALA A 69 -1.64 -3.67 4.42
C ALA A 69 -2.24 -3.82 5.81
N ARG A 70 -1.51 -3.34 6.83
CA ARG A 70 -1.92 -3.37 8.24
C ARG A 70 -1.92 -1.97 8.84
N VAL A 71 -2.92 -1.71 9.69
CA VAL A 71 -3.04 -0.47 10.47
C VAL A 71 -2.85 -0.77 11.97
N ASP A 72 -2.41 0.24 12.72
CA ASP A 72 -2.23 0.14 14.19
C ASP A 72 -3.51 0.41 14.99
N LYS A 73 -4.54 0.93 14.33
CA LYS A 73 -5.88 1.19 14.89
C LYS A 73 -6.92 0.35 14.18
N PRO A 74 -7.89 -0.29 14.88
CA PRO A 74 -8.93 -1.05 14.21
C PRO A 74 -9.82 -0.13 13.36
N MET A 75 -10.12 -0.55 12.14
CA MET A 75 -11.07 0.16 11.28
C MET A 75 -12.49 0.06 11.87
N LYS A 76 -13.19 1.19 11.91
CA LYS A 76 -14.60 1.28 12.30
C LYS A 76 -15.51 0.59 11.28
N SER A 77 -15.20 0.77 10.00
CA SER A 77 -15.89 0.13 8.89
C SER A 77 -14.97 0.01 7.68
N PHE A 78 -15.34 -0.89 6.80
CA PHE A 78 -14.67 -1.15 5.53
C PHE A 78 -15.68 -0.99 4.40
N GLY A 79 -15.23 -0.51 3.27
CA GLY A 79 -16.03 -0.47 2.06
C GLY A 79 -15.14 -0.61 0.83
N THR A 80 -15.76 -0.96 -0.27
CA THR A 80 -15.11 -1.16 -1.55
C THR A 80 -15.81 -0.36 -2.63
N TRP A 81 -15.13 -0.16 -3.75
CA TRP A 81 -15.78 0.34 -4.97
C TRP A 81 -15.28 -0.41 -6.19
N VAL A 82 -16.15 -0.56 -7.17
CA VAL A 82 -15.85 -1.09 -8.50
C VAL A 82 -16.73 -0.38 -9.53
N ASN A 83 -16.15 0.19 -10.59
CA ASN A 83 -16.88 0.88 -11.66
C ASN A 83 -17.86 1.95 -11.15
N GLY A 84 -17.45 2.76 -10.17
CA GLY A 84 -18.28 3.79 -9.56
C GLY A 84 -19.32 3.31 -8.54
N TYR A 85 -19.48 2.01 -8.35
CA TYR A 85 -20.38 1.45 -7.34
C TYR A 85 -19.65 1.24 -6.02
N VAL A 86 -20.18 1.85 -4.96
CA VAL A 86 -19.65 1.67 -3.59
C VAL A 86 -20.46 0.61 -2.86
N ASP A 87 -19.77 -0.36 -2.27
CA ASP A 87 -20.34 -1.39 -1.40
C ASP A 87 -19.70 -1.32 -0.01
N THR A 88 -20.52 -1.16 1.01
CA THR A 88 -20.11 -1.11 2.43
C THR A 88 -20.50 -2.37 3.20
N THR A 89 -21.04 -3.37 2.53
CA THR A 89 -21.53 -4.62 3.13
C THR A 89 -20.62 -5.81 2.85
N SER A 90 -19.92 -5.80 1.72
CA SER A 90 -18.98 -6.85 1.35
C SER A 90 -17.60 -6.63 1.99
N SER A 91 -16.97 -7.72 2.36
CA SER A 91 -15.56 -7.73 2.81
C SER A 91 -14.55 -7.93 1.67
N ILE A 92 -15.02 -8.08 0.43
CA ILE A 92 -14.19 -8.32 -0.75
C ILE A 92 -14.79 -7.67 -1.99
N CYS A 93 -13.94 -7.14 -2.85
CA CYS A 93 -14.31 -6.84 -4.23
C CYS A 93 -13.24 -7.33 -5.20
N TRP A 94 -13.64 -7.41 -6.47
CA TRP A 94 -12.79 -7.76 -7.58
C TRP A 94 -13.31 -7.13 -8.87
N GLY A 95 -12.42 -6.80 -9.78
CA GLY A 95 -12.78 -6.12 -11.02
C GLY A 95 -11.58 -5.76 -11.88
N ARG A 96 -11.82 -4.92 -12.88
CA ARG A 96 -10.81 -4.47 -13.84
C ARG A 96 -10.59 -2.97 -13.81
N HIS A 97 -11.63 -2.19 -13.58
CA HIS A 97 -11.60 -0.73 -13.68
C HIS A 97 -12.21 -0.10 -12.44
N ASP A 98 -11.69 1.08 -12.08
CA ASP A 98 -12.16 1.89 -10.99
C ASP A 98 -12.41 1.03 -9.73
N ILE A 99 -11.35 0.34 -9.30
CA ILE A 99 -11.43 -0.65 -8.21
C ILE A 99 -10.55 -0.25 -7.04
N GLY A 100 -11.11 -0.35 -5.84
CA GLY A 100 -10.39 -0.09 -4.61
C GLY A 100 -11.19 -0.37 -3.36
N ALA A 101 -10.63 0.02 -2.22
CA ALA A 101 -11.26 -0.10 -0.92
C ALA A 101 -10.91 1.07 -0.02
N PHE A 102 -11.68 1.23 1.04
CA PHE A 102 -11.43 2.23 2.07
C PHE A 102 -11.66 1.68 3.46
N MET A 103 -10.81 2.12 4.37
CA MET A 103 -10.92 1.92 5.81
C MET A 103 -11.40 3.21 6.45
N ASN A 104 -12.47 3.18 7.23
CA ASN A 104 -12.95 4.32 7.99
C ASN A 104 -12.56 4.21 9.47
N PHE A 105 -12.34 5.36 10.09
CA PHE A 105 -11.92 5.49 11.48
C PHE A 105 -12.66 6.66 12.15
N ASP A 106 -12.94 6.49 13.46
CA ASP A 106 -13.21 7.65 14.32
C ASP A 106 -11.87 8.18 14.81
N THR A 107 -11.64 9.49 14.68
CA THR A 107 -10.39 10.12 15.09
C THR A 107 -10.63 11.35 15.95
N GLU A 108 -9.73 11.61 16.89
CA GLU A 108 -9.64 12.87 17.61
C GLU A 108 -8.64 13.82 16.93
N GLU A 109 -8.65 15.08 17.35
CA GLU A 109 -7.74 16.09 16.79
C GLU A 109 -6.27 15.73 17.01
N GLY A 110 -5.49 15.68 15.94
CA GLY A 110 -4.09 15.31 15.98
C GLY A 110 -3.82 13.81 16.14
N GLU A 111 -4.86 12.97 16.09
CA GLU A 111 -4.67 11.52 16.21
C GLU A 111 -3.85 10.94 15.07
N ILE A 112 -2.93 10.06 15.42
CA ILE A 112 -2.04 9.40 14.47
C ILE A 112 -2.55 7.97 14.21
N ILE A 113 -2.70 7.63 12.93
CA ILE A 113 -2.89 6.26 12.48
C ILE A 113 -1.71 5.87 11.60
N GLN A 114 -1.14 4.72 11.86
CA GLN A 114 0.01 4.20 11.14
C GLN A 114 -0.41 3.04 10.24
N LEU A 115 0.16 3.01 9.04
CA LEU A 115 -0.09 2.00 8.02
C LEU A 115 1.23 1.36 7.60
N LYS A 116 1.29 0.04 7.65
CA LYS A 116 2.35 -0.75 7.03
C LYS A 116 1.83 -1.48 5.82
N THR A 117 2.58 -1.43 4.74
CA THR A 117 2.29 -2.15 3.50
C THR A 117 3.46 -3.02 3.10
N ALA A 118 3.19 -4.13 2.46
CA ALA A 118 4.21 -4.92 1.79
C ALA A 118 3.69 -5.44 0.46
N ILE A 119 4.60 -5.59 -0.49
CA ILE A 119 4.30 -6.12 -1.82
C ILE A 119 5.14 -7.35 -2.14
N SER A 120 4.62 -8.14 -3.08
CA SER A 120 5.32 -9.28 -3.69
C SER A 120 4.86 -9.47 -5.12
N TYR A 121 5.73 -9.96 -5.99
CA TYR A 121 5.38 -10.43 -7.33
C TYR A 121 5.10 -11.95 -7.37
N VAL A 122 5.07 -12.61 -6.19
CA VAL A 122 4.92 -14.07 -6.09
C VAL A 122 3.55 -14.47 -5.56
N SER A 123 3.16 -13.94 -4.39
CA SER A 123 1.88 -14.23 -3.76
C SER A 123 1.57 -13.28 -2.59
N ILE A 124 0.32 -13.33 -2.10
CA ILE A 124 -0.11 -12.61 -0.88
C ILE A 124 0.66 -13.12 0.34
N GLU A 125 0.87 -14.44 0.46
CA GLU A 125 1.65 -15.04 1.57
C GLU A 125 3.08 -14.52 1.58
N GLN A 126 3.69 -14.36 0.40
CA GLN A 126 5.04 -13.79 0.31
C GLN A 126 5.05 -12.30 0.65
N ALA A 127 4.02 -11.53 0.27
CA ALA A 127 3.87 -10.14 0.70
C ALA A 127 3.76 -10.05 2.23
N ARG A 128 2.95 -10.92 2.85
CA ARG A 128 2.81 -11.00 4.32
C ARG A 128 4.14 -11.34 4.99
N LYS A 129 4.87 -12.31 4.47
CA LYS A 129 6.22 -12.67 4.96
C LYS A 129 7.20 -11.50 4.83
N ASN A 130 7.15 -10.76 3.72
CA ASN A 130 7.97 -9.55 3.56
C ASN A 130 7.65 -8.51 4.64
N LEU A 131 6.35 -8.30 4.94
CA LEU A 131 5.92 -7.40 5.99
C LEU A 131 6.49 -7.78 7.37
N GLU A 132 6.43 -9.06 7.70
CA GLU A 132 6.90 -9.59 8.99
C GLU A 132 8.42 -9.50 9.12
N VAL A 133 9.15 -9.92 8.10
CA VAL A 133 10.63 -9.95 8.13
C VAL A 133 11.22 -8.54 8.09
N GLU A 134 10.71 -7.67 7.23
CA GLU A 134 11.34 -6.35 6.98
C GLU A 134 10.88 -5.27 7.97
N SER A 135 9.69 -5.41 8.57
CA SER A 135 9.15 -4.42 9.49
C SER A 135 8.74 -4.93 10.86
N GLY A 136 8.69 -6.25 11.06
CA GLY A 136 8.22 -6.86 12.31
C GLY A 136 9.05 -6.51 13.54
N GLY A 137 10.37 -6.50 13.39
CA GLY A 137 11.30 -6.20 14.50
C GLY A 137 11.22 -4.78 15.07
N PHE A 138 10.56 -3.86 14.38
CA PHE A 138 10.40 -2.46 14.80
C PHE A 138 9.05 -2.18 15.49
N GLY A 139 8.13 -3.16 15.56
CA GLY A 139 6.75 -2.88 15.98
C GLY A 139 6.17 -1.68 15.22
N TRP A 140 5.38 -0.85 15.86
CA TRP A 140 4.81 0.38 15.28
C TRP A 140 5.67 1.63 15.54
N ASN A 141 7.00 1.48 15.63
CA ASN A 141 7.93 2.59 15.83
C ASN A 141 8.40 3.15 14.47
N PHE A 142 7.62 4.06 13.91
CA PHE A 142 7.91 4.71 12.64
C PHE A 142 9.29 5.39 12.61
N ASP A 143 9.67 6.09 13.68
CA ASP A 143 10.93 6.84 13.73
C ASP A 143 12.15 5.90 13.77
N ALA A 144 12.01 4.72 14.40
CA ALA A 144 13.05 3.70 14.39
C ALA A 144 13.25 3.13 12.97
N VAL A 145 12.16 2.82 12.25
CA VAL A 145 12.22 2.36 10.85
C VAL A 145 12.84 3.42 9.95
N ARG A 146 12.42 4.67 10.07
CA ARG A 146 12.97 5.79 9.31
C ARG A 146 14.48 5.94 9.57
N LYS A 147 14.89 5.91 10.83
CA LYS A 147 16.32 6.02 11.21
C LYS A 147 17.13 4.86 10.62
N TYR A 148 16.61 3.64 10.71
CA TYR A 148 17.23 2.46 10.12
C TYR A 148 17.41 2.62 8.60
N ALA A 149 16.34 2.96 7.89
CA ALA A 149 16.39 3.15 6.42
C ALA A 149 17.39 4.24 6.01
N VAL A 150 17.39 5.39 6.70
CA VAL A 150 18.36 6.46 6.45
C VAL A 150 19.80 5.98 6.65
N ASN A 151 20.06 5.19 7.69
CA ASN A 151 21.41 4.67 7.95
C ASN A 151 21.85 3.65 6.89
N GLU A 152 20.94 2.76 6.45
CA GLU A 152 21.25 1.82 5.38
C GLU A 152 21.56 2.52 4.05
N TRP A 153 20.77 3.53 3.68
CA TRP A 153 21.07 4.36 2.50
C TRP A 153 22.39 5.11 2.63
N ARG A 154 22.68 5.69 3.80
CA ARG A 154 23.96 6.39 4.04
C ARG A 154 25.17 5.48 3.84
N LYS A 155 25.12 4.23 4.30
CA LYS A 155 26.21 3.25 4.10
C LYS A 155 26.53 3.05 2.60
N ILE A 156 25.50 3.02 1.76
CA ILE A 156 25.66 2.83 0.31
C ILE A 156 26.14 4.14 -0.35
N LEU A 157 25.49 5.27 -0.05
CA LEU A 157 25.75 6.54 -0.68
C LEU A 157 27.12 7.12 -0.28
N SER A 158 27.61 6.88 0.96
CA SER A 158 28.93 7.33 1.41
C SER A 158 30.09 6.50 0.86
N THR A 159 29.82 5.54 -0.04
CA THR A 159 30.89 4.86 -0.78
C THR A 159 31.66 5.83 -1.70
N ILE A 160 31.03 6.93 -2.09
CA ILE A 160 31.64 8.01 -2.86
C ILE A 160 31.42 9.31 -2.09
N GLU A 161 32.50 9.92 -1.60
CA GLU A 161 32.49 11.25 -0.99
C GLU A 161 33.17 12.22 -1.93
N ILE A 162 32.51 13.37 -2.20
CA ILE A 162 33.05 14.44 -3.04
C ILE A 162 33.30 15.62 -2.13
N GLU A 163 34.57 16.02 -2.02
CA GLU A 163 34.99 17.23 -1.33
C GLU A 163 35.28 18.33 -2.34
N GLY A 164 34.82 19.54 -2.03
CA GLY A 164 35.01 20.71 -2.88
C GLY A 164 33.84 20.93 -3.84
N GLY A 165 33.76 22.15 -4.31
CA GLY A 165 32.73 22.67 -5.21
C GLY A 165 32.54 24.15 -4.92
N THR A 166 32.69 24.99 -5.95
CA THR A 166 32.39 26.43 -5.92
C THR A 166 31.05 26.69 -6.55
#